data_f9f5da8f4940c4c4720e93e745a8b818
#
_entry.id   f9f5da8f4940c4c4720e93e745a8b818
#
_cell.length_a   1.000
_cell.length_b   1.000
_cell.length_c   1.000
_cell.angle_alpha   90.00
_cell.angle_beta   90.00
_cell.angle_gamma   90.00
#
_symmetry.space_group_name_H-M   'P 1'
#
loop_
_entity.id
_entity.type
_entity.pdbx_description
1 polymer ?
#
loop_
_entity_poly.entity_id
_entity_poly.type
_entity_poly.pdbx_seq_one_letter_code
_entity_poly.pdbx_strand_id
1 'polypeptide(L)'
;MPAFENAKTKSNATWFKLNDKLDYECNVGFENRFRRAKGSIVCQDDGWSHKPTCYERECRIPKMGKFLMADPKKDKYKVGDLLKFSCRSGLTRVGPDSVQCYHFGWSPDIPICKDQVQSCGPPPPLFNGEVKETKKEEYGHNVVVEYNCNPRFLMKGPNKIQCVDGTWTSLPKCIEEERTCGAIPELDHGFAQPSDPPYHHGDSVEFHCTETFTMIGDRSITCISGMWTQLPLCVATDQLKKCQAPRLTANEANQSDKNEYNHNFNFSYPCRGKLEQKHSICVNGRWDPEPTCTKVEINFCPPPPQIPNAEDMKTTVKYQDGQKVSVLCKENYLIKEAEEIVCRNGRWQSIPHCIEKLSCSQPPDIDHGRISPSRSSEERKEAIEXRQYAHGTKLNYICEDGFTASEEDEITCYMGKWSPPPXCVGLPCEGIFYFLNFLCFEKYCIPNGVLSHELDSYP
;
A
#
# COMPACT_ATOMS: atom_id res chain seq x y z
N MET A 1 -24.29 -27.28 -3.78
CA MET A 1 -23.74 -25.91 -3.91
C MET A 1 -23.59 -25.58 -5.40
N PRO A 2 -24.11 -24.46 -5.88
CA PRO A 2 -23.98 -24.12 -7.30
C PRO A 2 -22.53 -23.72 -7.64
N ALA A 3 -22.18 -23.81 -8.92
CA ALA A 3 -20.87 -23.39 -9.39
C ALA A 3 -20.86 -21.88 -9.57
N PHE A 4 -19.90 -21.23 -8.94
CA PHE A 4 -19.73 -19.78 -9.03
C PHE A 4 -18.68 -19.42 -10.06
N GLU A 5 -18.94 -18.38 -10.80
CA GLU A 5 -17.98 -17.85 -11.78
C GLU A 5 -17.71 -16.37 -11.46
N ASN A 6 -16.48 -16.07 -11.01
CA ASN A 6 -16.07 -14.74 -10.58
C ASN A 6 -16.92 -14.19 -9.42
N ALA A 7 -17.41 -15.11 -8.58
CA ALA A 7 -18.25 -14.78 -7.43
C ALA A 7 -18.02 -15.77 -6.30
N LYS A 8 -18.47 -15.40 -5.11
CA LYS A 8 -18.32 -16.23 -3.92
C LYS A 8 -19.53 -16.04 -3.00
N THR A 9 -19.73 -16.99 -2.09
CA THR A 9 -20.79 -16.93 -1.10
C THR A 9 -20.19 -17.08 0.30
N LYS A 10 -20.84 -16.46 1.27
CA LYS A 10 -20.45 -16.61 2.68
C LYS A 10 -21.14 -17.79 3.35
N SER A 11 -22.09 -18.43 2.66
CA SER A 11 -22.83 -19.58 3.20
C SER A 11 -21.95 -20.81 3.21
N ASN A 12 -22.00 -21.55 4.32
CA ASN A 12 -21.34 -22.84 4.48
C ASN A 12 -22.29 -24.02 4.29
N ALA A 13 -23.55 -23.75 3.93
CA ALA A 13 -24.56 -24.79 3.76
C ALA A 13 -24.21 -25.69 2.58
N THR A 14 -24.43 -27.02 2.75
CA THR A 14 -24.16 -28.00 1.72
C THR A 14 -25.44 -28.51 1.05
N TRP A 15 -26.60 -28.23 1.62
CA TRP A 15 -27.89 -28.61 1.05
C TRP A 15 -28.92 -27.50 1.26
N PHE A 16 -29.90 -27.45 0.38
CA PHE A 16 -30.90 -26.38 0.35
C PHE A 16 -32.28 -26.93 0.10
N LYS A 17 -33.26 -26.30 0.75
CA LYS A 17 -34.66 -26.63 0.56
C LYS A 17 -35.25 -25.83 -0.60
N LEU A 18 -36.38 -26.31 -1.12
CA LEU A 18 -37.10 -25.55 -2.15
C LEU A 18 -37.41 -24.15 -1.66
N ASN A 19 -37.17 -23.18 -2.51
CA ASN A 19 -37.36 -21.72 -2.26
C ASN A 19 -36.32 -21.09 -1.32
N ASP A 20 -35.30 -21.83 -0.89
CA ASP A 20 -34.20 -21.25 -0.15
C ASP A 20 -33.45 -20.26 -1.02
N LYS A 21 -33.06 -19.17 -0.41
CA LYS A 21 -32.32 -18.08 -1.08
C LYS A 21 -30.84 -18.15 -0.71
N LEU A 22 -29.99 -18.11 -1.71
CA LEU A 22 -28.54 -18.07 -1.51
C LEU A 22 -27.99 -16.77 -2.04
N ASP A 23 -27.39 -15.97 -1.13
CA ASP A 23 -26.79 -14.70 -1.49
C ASP A 23 -25.34 -14.91 -1.93
N TYR A 24 -24.92 -14.19 -2.97
CA TYR A 24 -23.55 -14.23 -3.45
C TYR A 24 -23.03 -12.82 -3.66
N GLU A 25 -21.71 -12.70 -3.70
CA GLU A 25 -21.02 -11.45 -3.90
C GLU A 25 -20.01 -11.64 -5.03
N CYS A 26 -20.00 -10.71 -5.98
CA CYS A 26 -19.04 -10.74 -7.08
C CYS A 26 -17.64 -10.46 -6.56
N ASN A 27 -16.64 -11.04 -7.21
CA ASN A 27 -15.24 -10.70 -6.93
C ASN A 27 -15.01 -9.22 -7.19
N VAL A 28 -14.00 -8.65 -6.54
CA VAL A 28 -13.70 -7.22 -6.72
C VAL A 28 -13.41 -6.94 -8.19
N GLY A 29 -14.06 -5.90 -8.71
CA GLY A 29 -13.92 -5.53 -10.13
C GLY A 29 -14.91 -6.23 -11.05
N PHE A 30 -15.83 -7.01 -10.49
CA PHE A 30 -16.84 -7.75 -11.26
C PHE A 30 -18.24 -7.34 -10.84
N GLU A 31 -19.20 -7.50 -11.74
CA GLU A 31 -20.61 -7.21 -11.48
C GLU A 31 -21.48 -8.26 -12.18
N ASN A 32 -22.69 -8.50 -11.63
CA ASN A 32 -23.61 -9.45 -12.22
C ASN A 32 -24.32 -8.82 -13.43
N ARG A 33 -25.19 -9.58 -14.10
CA ARG A 33 -25.90 -9.09 -15.29
C ARG A 33 -26.82 -7.90 -15.00
N PHE A 34 -27.14 -7.66 -13.73
CA PHE A 34 -27.94 -6.50 -13.31
C PHE A 34 -27.05 -5.32 -12.91
N ARG A 35 -25.73 -5.42 -13.12
CA ARG A 35 -24.74 -4.39 -12.82
C ARG A 35 -24.61 -4.10 -11.34
N ARG A 36 -24.80 -5.14 -10.50
CA ARG A 36 -24.67 -5.03 -9.06
C ARG A 36 -23.53 -5.94 -8.58
N ALA A 37 -22.90 -5.54 -7.47
CA ALA A 37 -21.81 -6.32 -6.88
C ALA A 37 -22.33 -7.52 -6.09
N LYS A 38 -23.62 -7.52 -5.75
CA LYS A 38 -24.24 -8.60 -4.96
C LYS A 38 -25.52 -9.05 -5.62
N GLY A 39 -25.86 -10.32 -5.41
CA GLY A 39 -27.11 -10.87 -5.93
C GLY A 39 -27.55 -12.10 -5.14
N SER A 40 -28.66 -12.68 -5.57
CA SER A 40 -29.24 -13.85 -4.93
C SER A 40 -29.75 -14.82 -5.98
N ILE A 41 -29.69 -16.12 -5.65
CA ILE A 41 -30.29 -17.19 -6.44
C ILE A 41 -31.23 -17.98 -5.55
N VAL A 42 -32.24 -18.63 -6.16
CA VAL A 42 -33.28 -19.35 -5.44
C VAL A 42 -33.28 -20.82 -5.86
N CYS A 43 -33.41 -21.72 -4.87
CA CYS A 43 -33.50 -23.15 -5.13
C CYS A 43 -34.91 -23.47 -5.65
N GLN A 44 -34.99 -24.04 -6.86
CA GLN A 44 -36.24 -24.38 -7.54
C GLN A 44 -36.29 -25.87 -7.83
N ASP A 45 -37.47 -26.35 -8.30
CA ASP A 45 -37.70 -27.76 -8.60
C ASP A 45 -36.65 -28.34 -9.56
N ASP A 46 -36.24 -27.59 -10.54
CA ASP A 46 -35.28 -28.01 -11.59
C ASP A 46 -33.87 -27.56 -11.34
N GLY A 47 -33.56 -27.02 -10.16
CA GLY A 47 -32.25 -26.56 -9.80
C GLY A 47 -32.26 -25.07 -9.38
N TRP A 48 -31.12 -24.43 -9.48
CA TRP A 48 -31.01 -23.03 -9.10
C TRP A 48 -31.66 -22.13 -10.17
N SER A 49 -32.25 -21.02 -9.73
CA SER A 49 -32.93 -20.06 -10.63
C SER A 49 -32.03 -19.61 -11.77
N HIS A 50 -30.73 -19.42 -11.50
CA HIS A 50 -29.72 -19.13 -12.53
C HIS A 50 -28.36 -19.40 -11.95
N LYS A 51 -27.35 -19.47 -12.85
CA LYS A 51 -25.95 -19.63 -12.43
C LYS A 51 -25.42 -18.29 -11.91
N PRO A 52 -24.83 -18.25 -10.70
CA PRO A 52 -24.28 -17.00 -10.19
C PRO A 52 -22.98 -16.65 -10.92
N THR A 53 -23.11 -15.87 -11.98
CA THR A 53 -22.00 -15.45 -12.84
C THR A 53 -21.80 -13.93 -12.73
N CYS A 54 -20.54 -13.53 -12.56
CA CYS A 54 -20.19 -12.11 -12.56
C CYS A 54 -19.23 -11.83 -13.70
N TYR A 55 -19.35 -10.67 -14.30
CA TYR A 55 -18.60 -10.25 -15.47
C TYR A 55 -17.70 -9.07 -15.12
N GLU A 56 -16.55 -8.97 -15.78
CA GLU A 56 -15.62 -7.88 -15.55
C GLU A 56 -16.34 -6.55 -15.75
N ARG A 57 -16.18 -5.67 -14.76
CA ARG A 57 -16.83 -4.35 -14.78
C ARG A 57 -16.27 -3.51 -15.91
N GLU A 58 -17.17 -2.82 -16.63
CA GLU A 58 -16.80 -1.95 -17.75
C GLU A 58 -17.21 -0.51 -17.44
N CYS A 59 -16.44 0.43 -17.97
CA CYS A 59 -16.80 1.84 -17.89
C CYS A 59 -17.50 2.26 -19.17
N ARG A 60 -18.41 3.19 -19.04
CA ARG A 60 -19.09 3.79 -20.17
C ARG A 60 -18.57 5.19 -20.39
N ILE A 61 -18.77 5.73 -21.59
CA ILE A 61 -18.33 7.09 -21.87
C ILE A 61 -18.98 8.03 -20.85
N PRO A 62 -18.19 8.88 -20.17
CA PRO A 62 -18.76 9.74 -19.13
C PRO A 62 -19.58 10.89 -19.73
N LYS A 63 -20.43 11.48 -18.90
CA LYS A 63 -21.15 12.70 -19.28
C LYS A 63 -20.14 13.83 -19.35
N MET A 64 -20.13 14.52 -20.47
CA MET A 64 -19.15 15.59 -20.71
C MET A 64 -19.87 16.86 -21.15
N GLY A 65 -19.25 18.01 -20.83
CA GLY A 65 -19.70 19.27 -21.34
C GLY A 65 -19.56 19.33 -22.85
N LYS A 66 -20.34 20.19 -23.50
CA LYS A 66 -20.37 20.25 -24.96
C LYS A 66 -19.09 20.72 -25.63
N PHE A 67 -18.19 21.37 -24.87
CA PHE A 67 -16.93 21.85 -25.42
C PHE A 67 -15.77 20.91 -25.14
N LEU A 68 -16.02 19.78 -24.49
CA LEU A 68 -15.01 18.80 -24.15
C LEU A 68 -15.06 17.63 -25.11
N MET A 69 -13.89 17.27 -25.63
CA MET A 69 -13.74 16.13 -26.54
C MET A 69 -12.93 15.03 -25.87
N ALA A 70 -13.30 13.78 -26.09
CA ALA A 70 -12.64 12.63 -25.53
C ALA A 70 -12.17 11.68 -26.62
N ASP A 71 -11.01 11.02 -26.37
CA ASP A 71 -10.43 10.09 -27.32
C ASP A 71 -9.75 8.95 -26.57
N PRO A 72 -9.94 7.69 -26.95
CA PRO A 72 -10.76 7.18 -28.07
C PRO A 72 -12.24 7.09 -27.69
N LYS A 73 -13.10 7.25 -28.70
CA LYS A 73 -14.55 7.11 -28.52
C LYS A 73 -14.96 5.66 -28.71
N LYS A 74 -15.53 5.07 -27.67
CA LYS A 74 -16.02 3.69 -27.67
C LYS A 74 -17.35 3.63 -26.92
N ASP A 75 -18.11 2.57 -27.15
CA ASP A 75 -19.34 2.33 -26.39
C ASP A 75 -19.03 1.83 -24.98
N LYS A 76 -17.98 1.04 -24.84
CA LYS A 76 -17.57 0.44 -23.56
C LYS A 76 -16.05 0.46 -23.43
N TYR A 77 -15.61 0.60 -22.20
CA TYR A 77 -14.17 0.61 -21.87
C TYR A 77 -13.90 -0.42 -20.78
N LYS A 78 -12.78 -1.12 -20.93
CA LYS A 78 -12.34 -2.13 -19.94
C LYS A 78 -11.57 -1.45 -18.81
N VAL A 79 -11.51 -2.12 -17.66
CA VAL A 79 -10.68 -1.66 -16.55
C VAL A 79 -9.23 -1.54 -17.04
N GLY A 80 -8.63 -0.38 -16.79
CA GLY A 80 -7.29 -0.06 -17.26
C GLY A 80 -7.26 0.82 -18.50
N ASP A 81 -8.38 0.94 -19.22
CA ASP A 81 -8.44 1.81 -20.41
C ASP A 81 -8.30 3.27 -20.02
N LEU A 82 -7.64 4.04 -20.89
CA LEU A 82 -7.41 5.46 -20.70
C LEU A 82 -8.31 6.27 -21.62
N LEU A 83 -8.73 7.43 -21.15
CA LEU A 83 -9.52 8.38 -21.91
C LEU A 83 -8.85 9.74 -21.82
N LYS A 84 -8.47 10.31 -22.98
CA LYS A 84 -7.80 11.60 -23.03
C LYS A 84 -8.81 12.68 -23.41
N PHE A 85 -8.62 13.87 -22.84
CA PHE A 85 -9.53 15.00 -23.02
C PHE A 85 -8.85 16.18 -23.67
N SER A 86 -9.60 16.89 -24.46
CA SER A 86 -9.18 18.17 -25.04
C SER A 86 -10.37 19.11 -25.11
N CYS A 87 -10.09 20.40 -25.02
CA CYS A 87 -11.12 21.42 -25.14
C CYS A 87 -11.12 21.99 -26.55
N ARG A 88 -12.28 22.48 -26.98
CA ARG A 88 -12.39 23.16 -28.27
C ARG A 88 -11.55 24.44 -28.25
N SER A 89 -11.13 24.85 -29.45
CA SER A 89 -10.23 25.99 -29.63
C SER A 89 -10.69 27.22 -28.85
N GLY A 90 -9.73 27.86 -28.15
CA GLY A 90 -9.99 29.06 -27.37
C GLY A 90 -10.38 28.83 -25.94
N LEU A 91 -10.55 27.56 -25.53
CA LEU A 91 -10.92 27.23 -24.17
C LEU A 91 -9.79 26.51 -23.47
N THR A 92 -9.71 26.72 -22.14
CA THR A 92 -8.68 26.14 -21.29
C THR A 92 -9.28 24.99 -20.49
N ARG A 93 -8.57 23.85 -20.49
CA ARG A 93 -8.99 22.70 -19.69
C ARG A 93 -8.72 22.94 -18.22
N VAL A 94 -9.73 22.69 -17.38
CA VAL A 94 -9.63 22.76 -15.93
C VAL A 94 -9.88 21.35 -15.40
N GLY A 95 -8.82 20.68 -14.97
CA GLY A 95 -8.86 19.31 -14.52
C GLY A 95 -7.87 18.44 -15.27
N PRO A 96 -7.91 17.12 -15.07
CA PRO A 96 -6.93 16.22 -15.68
C PRO A 96 -7.08 16.13 -17.19
N ASP A 97 -5.97 15.89 -17.90
CA ASP A 97 -6.02 15.68 -19.34
C ASP A 97 -6.34 14.24 -19.70
N SER A 98 -6.30 13.33 -18.75
CA SER A 98 -6.65 11.93 -18.96
C SER A 98 -7.16 11.31 -17.67
N VAL A 99 -8.00 10.28 -17.82
CA VAL A 99 -8.52 9.50 -16.71
C VAL A 99 -8.38 8.03 -17.08
N GLN A 100 -8.46 7.17 -16.06
CA GLN A 100 -8.36 5.72 -16.25
C GLN A 100 -9.63 5.06 -15.72
N CYS A 101 -10.02 3.95 -16.38
CA CYS A 101 -11.15 3.14 -15.92
C CYS A 101 -10.69 2.18 -14.84
N TYR A 102 -11.34 2.25 -13.67
CA TYR A 102 -11.07 1.36 -12.55
C TYR A 102 -12.32 0.56 -12.22
N HIS A 103 -12.19 -0.40 -11.32
CA HIS A 103 -13.35 -1.17 -10.89
C HIS A 103 -14.44 -0.31 -10.23
N PHE A 104 -14.10 0.90 -9.81
CA PHE A 104 -15.05 1.85 -9.23
C PHE A 104 -15.46 2.98 -10.20
N GLY A 105 -15.07 2.87 -11.47
CA GLY A 105 -15.41 3.85 -12.49
C GLY A 105 -14.22 4.67 -12.93
N TRP A 106 -14.51 5.77 -13.64
CA TRP A 106 -13.47 6.68 -14.11
C TRP A 106 -12.91 7.50 -12.96
N SER A 107 -11.59 7.65 -12.92
CA SER A 107 -10.94 8.50 -11.93
C SER A 107 -9.65 9.06 -12.55
N PRO A 108 -9.25 10.29 -12.19
CA PRO A 108 -9.94 11.27 -11.37
C PRO A 108 -11.15 11.89 -12.09
N ASP A 109 -11.74 12.95 -11.55
CA ASP A 109 -12.95 13.57 -12.09
C ASP A 109 -12.72 14.13 -13.50
N ILE A 110 -13.78 14.08 -14.32
CA ILE A 110 -13.74 14.57 -15.70
C ILE A 110 -13.48 16.07 -15.69
N PRO A 111 -12.62 16.59 -16.59
CA PRO A 111 -12.34 18.03 -16.62
C PRO A 111 -13.48 18.84 -17.22
N ILE A 112 -13.39 20.16 -17.07
CA ILE A 112 -14.30 21.10 -17.72
C ILE A 112 -13.49 22.07 -18.56
N CYS A 113 -14.14 22.76 -19.47
CA CYS A 113 -13.51 23.75 -20.33
C CYS A 113 -13.99 25.14 -19.95
N LYS A 114 -13.04 26.07 -19.75
CA LYS A 114 -13.32 27.46 -19.39
C LYS A 114 -12.60 28.43 -20.33
N ASP A 115 -13.19 29.59 -20.54
CA ASP A 115 -12.56 30.62 -21.39
C ASP A 115 -11.49 31.40 -20.60
N GLN A 116 -11.58 31.51 -19.28
CA GLN A 116 -10.60 32.19 -18.44
C GLN A 116 -10.35 31.39 -17.17
N VAL A 117 -9.08 31.41 -16.73
CA VAL A 117 -8.66 30.72 -15.52
C VAL A 117 -7.88 31.67 -14.62
N GLN A 118 -7.92 31.44 -13.31
CA GLN A 118 -7.28 32.28 -12.32
C GLN A 118 -5.96 31.68 -11.88
N SER A 119 -5.02 32.56 -11.43
CA SER A 119 -3.76 32.12 -10.84
C SER A 119 -3.93 31.91 -9.35
N CYS A 120 -2.98 31.23 -8.74
CA CYS A 120 -2.98 30.88 -7.32
C CYS A 120 -1.96 31.72 -6.55
N GLY A 121 -2.24 31.88 -5.25
CA GLY A 121 -1.28 32.46 -4.33
C GLY A 121 -0.22 31.46 -3.91
N PRO A 122 0.52 31.74 -2.82
CA PRO A 122 1.55 30.80 -2.37
C PRO A 122 0.96 29.46 -1.99
N PRO A 123 1.69 28.35 -2.22
CA PRO A 123 1.17 27.04 -1.86
C PRO A 123 0.99 26.90 -0.34
N PRO A 124 0.00 26.12 0.11
CA PRO A 124 -0.25 25.98 1.55
C PRO A 124 0.93 25.33 2.26
N PRO A 125 1.12 25.63 3.54
CA PRO A 125 2.16 24.95 4.32
C PRO A 125 1.74 23.49 4.60
N LEU A 126 2.75 22.61 4.66
CA LEU A 126 2.51 21.19 4.93
C LEU A 126 3.04 20.86 6.32
N PHE A 127 2.19 20.30 7.17
CA PHE A 127 2.59 19.90 8.52
C PHE A 127 3.59 18.76 8.44
N ASN A 128 4.75 18.93 9.09
CA ASN A 128 5.88 17.99 9.08
C ASN A 128 6.48 17.79 7.69
N GLY A 129 6.37 18.82 6.86
CA GLY A 129 6.94 18.80 5.53
C GLY A 129 7.19 20.20 5.02
N GLU A 130 7.72 20.30 3.81
CA GLU A 130 8.02 21.59 3.21
C GLU A 130 8.00 21.52 1.69
N VAL A 131 7.85 22.67 1.06
CA VAL A 131 7.93 22.80 -0.39
C VAL A 131 9.39 22.59 -0.82
N LYS A 132 9.57 21.81 -1.87
CA LYS A 132 10.91 21.51 -2.39
C LYS A 132 11.59 22.73 -2.98
N GLU A 133 10.82 23.62 -3.60
CA GLU A 133 11.33 24.77 -4.33
C GLU A 133 11.10 26.08 -3.57
N THR A 134 11.78 27.14 -4.02
CA THR A 134 11.61 28.47 -3.44
C THR A 134 10.19 28.98 -3.69
N LYS A 135 9.53 29.47 -2.65
CA LYS A 135 8.17 29.97 -2.74
C LYS A 135 8.10 31.27 -3.52
N LYS A 136 7.07 31.40 -4.35
CA LYS A 136 6.75 32.62 -5.09
C LYS A 136 5.42 33.17 -4.58
N GLU A 137 5.14 34.43 -4.90
CA GLU A 137 3.89 35.08 -4.48
C GLU A 137 2.70 34.72 -5.35
N GLU A 138 2.94 34.38 -6.61
CA GLU A 138 1.90 34.04 -7.55
C GLU A 138 2.30 32.89 -8.44
N TYR A 139 1.36 31.99 -8.68
CA TYR A 139 1.54 30.80 -9.53
C TYR A 139 0.43 30.75 -10.57
N GLY A 140 0.80 30.49 -11.80
CA GLY A 140 -0.17 30.39 -12.89
C GLY A 140 -0.95 29.07 -12.87
N HIS A 141 -2.03 29.05 -13.63
CA HIS A 141 -2.82 27.82 -13.81
C HIS A 141 -1.92 26.70 -14.35
N ASN A 142 -2.08 25.51 -13.81
CA ASN A 142 -1.34 24.27 -14.16
C ASN A 142 0.12 24.24 -13.65
N VAL A 143 0.58 25.25 -12.92
CA VAL A 143 1.92 25.19 -12.32
C VAL A 143 1.92 24.16 -11.19
N VAL A 144 2.96 23.32 -11.17
CA VAL A 144 3.09 22.21 -10.23
C VAL A 144 4.13 22.54 -9.17
N VAL A 145 3.83 22.22 -7.92
CA VAL A 145 4.74 22.39 -6.78
C VAL A 145 4.88 21.01 -6.09
N GLU A 146 6.11 20.66 -5.77
CA GLU A 146 6.42 19.38 -5.13
C GLU A 146 6.74 19.58 -3.65
N TYR A 147 6.31 18.65 -2.80
CA TYR A 147 6.55 18.66 -1.36
C TYR A 147 7.44 17.50 -0.95
N ASN A 148 8.17 17.69 0.14
CA ASN A 148 8.91 16.66 0.85
C ASN A 148 8.45 16.60 2.29
N CYS A 149 8.43 15.40 2.86
CA CYS A 149 8.20 15.23 4.29
C CYS A 149 9.52 15.35 5.04
N ASN A 150 9.45 15.81 6.29
CA ASN A 150 10.62 15.84 7.17
C ASN A 150 11.11 14.42 7.43
N PRO A 151 12.39 14.24 7.83
CA PRO A 151 12.87 12.91 8.22
C PRO A 151 11.96 12.28 9.28
N ARG A 152 11.84 10.96 9.27
CA ARG A 152 10.96 10.16 10.13
C ARG A 152 9.49 10.21 9.73
N PHE A 153 9.13 10.99 8.71
CA PHE A 153 7.75 11.06 8.23
C PHE A 153 7.65 10.45 6.85
N LEU A 154 6.58 9.70 6.65
CA LEU A 154 6.28 9.05 5.37
C LEU A 154 5.17 9.82 4.68
N MET A 155 5.36 10.09 3.39
CA MET A 155 4.37 10.83 2.62
C MET A 155 3.23 9.91 2.18
N LYS A 156 2.00 10.34 2.44
CA LYS A 156 0.79 9.67 1.97
C LYS A 156 0.07 10.60 1.00
N GLY A 157 -0.37 10.03 -0.12
CA GLY A 157 -1.00 10.79 -1.19
C GLY A 157 0.01 11.30 -2.20
N PRO A 158 -0.46 12.01 -3.24
CA PRO A 158 0.44 12.54 -4.27
C PRO A 158 1.40 13.59 -3.68
N ASN A 159 2.67 13.51 -4.06
CA ASN A 159 3.68 14.45 -3.56
C ASN A 159 3.65 15.81 -4.27
N LYS A 160 2.82 15.94 -5.30
CA LYS A 160 2.74 17.15 -6.10
C LYS A 160 1.35 17.75 -6.01
N ILE A 161 1.27 19.07 -5.90
CA ILE A 161 0.02 19.80 -6.01
C ILE A 161 0.09 20.70 -7.23
N GLN A 162 -1.06 21.09 -7.72
CA GLN A 162 -1.14 21.90 -8.95
C GLN A 162 -2.14 23.04 -8.75
N CYS A 163 -1.82 24.19 -9.31
CA CYS A 163 -2.75 25.30 -9.34
C CYS A 163 -3.82 25.04 -10.42
N VAL A 164 -5.06 24.93 -10.00
CA VAL A 164 -6.19 24.67 -10.91
C VAL A 164 -7.21 25.77 -10.71
N ASP A 165 -7.26 26.72 -11.63
CA ASP A 165 -8.22 27.81 -11.66
C ASP A 165 -8.35 28.52 -10.29
N GLY A 166 -7.20 28.97 -9.77
CA GLY A 166 -7.16 29.76 -8.53
C GLY A 166 -7.14 28.95 -7.24
N THR A 167 -7.20 27.63 -7.31
CA THR A 167 -7.23 26.75 -6.14
C THR A 167 -6.15 25.68 -6.27
N TRP A 168 -5.42 25.46 -5.17
CA TRP A 168 -4.44 24.37 -5.14
C TRP A 168 -5.15 23.03 -4.95
N THR A 169 -4.66 22.00 -5.64
CA THR A 169 -5.16 20.63 -5.42
C THR A 169 -4.76 20.17 -4.01
N SER A 170 -5.30 19.04 -3.58
CA SER A 170 -5.14 18.55 -2.21
C SER A 170 -3.69 18.30 -1.84
N LEU A 171 -3.33 18.69 -0.61
CA LEU A 171 -2.01 18.46 -0.06
C LEU A 171 -1.82 16.97 0.28
N PRO A 172 -0.58 16.48 0.17
CA PRO A 172 -0.27 15.18 0.76
C PRO A 172 -0.27 15.28 2.28
N LYS A 173 -0.11 14.14 2.96
CA LYS A 173 0.03 14.09 4.41
C LYS A 173 1.38 13.46 4.76
N CYS A 174 2.02 14.00 5.79
CA CYS A 174 3.27 13.43 6.33
C CYS A 174 2.94 12.74 7.64
N ILE A 175 3.05 11.42 7.67
CA ILE A 175 2.68 10.60 8.83
C ILE A 175 3.95 9.98 9.39
N GLU A 176 4.11 10.05 10.73
CA GLU A 176 5.27 9.48 11.38
C GLU A 176 5.36 7.99 11.12
N GLU A 177 6.52 7.54 10.61
CA GLU A 177 6.78 6.12 10.40
C GLU A 177 7.46 5.57 11.64
N GLU A 178 6.77 4.69 12.35
CA GLU A 178 7.25 4.14 13.61
C GLU A 178 8.16 2.92 13.42
N ARG A 179 8.12 2.28 12.25
CA ARG A 179 8.95 1.10 12.01
C ARG A 179 10.42 1.48 11.97
N THR A 180 11.24 0.72 12.72
CA THR A 180 12.68 0.93 12.75
C THR A 180 13.38 -0.15 11.94
N CYS A 181 14.55 0.18 11.41
CA CYS A 181 15.38 -0.79 10.71
C CYS A 181 16.22 -1.58 11.70
N GLY A 182 16.54 -2.81 11.35
CA GLY A 182 17.40 -3.64 12.16
C GLY A 182 18.87 -3.22 12.06
N ALA A 183 19.74 -4.11 12.47
CA ALA A 183 21.18 -3.85 12.44
C ALA A 183 21.64 -3.52 11.02
N ILE A 184 22.67 -2.68 10.94
CA ILE A 184 23.26 -2.30 9.65
C ILE A 184 23.78 -3.56 8.96
N PRO A 185 23.42 -3.80 7.68
CA PRO A 185 23.94 -4.97 6.97
C PRO A 185 25.46 -4.93 6.82
N GLU A 186 26.08 -6.09 6.79
CA GLU A 186 27.53 -6.19 6.59
C GLU A 186 27.87 -6.05 5.11
N LEU A 187 28.92 -5.29 4.85
CA LEU A 187 29.43 -5.08 3.49
C LEU A 187 30.75 -5.81 3.33
N ASP A 188 30.82 -6.76 2.38
CA ASP A 188 32.05 -7.47 2.09
C ASP A 188 33.12 -6.50 1.60
N HIS A 189 34.31 -6.55 2.22
CA HIS A 189 35.45 -5.69 1.90
C HIS A 189 35.14 -4.21 2.12
N GLY A 190 34.24 -3.92 3.04
CA GLY A 190 33.85 -2.56 3.37
C GLY A 190 33.40 -2.46 4.82
N PHE A 191 33.10 -1.25 5.22
CA PHE A 191 32.67 -0.95 6.58
C PHE A 191 31.76 0.26 6.60
N ALA A 192 30.87 0.28 7.59
CA ALA A 192 29.97 1.41 7.80
C ALA A 192 30.62 2.41 8.74
N GLN A 193 30.28 3.70 8.54
CA GLN A 193 30.68 4.73 9.51
C GLN A 193 29.99 4.43 10.85
N PRO A 194 30.67 4.70 12.00
CA PRO A 194 30.06 4.42 13.28
C PRO A 194 28.75 5.16 13.48
N SER A 195 27.76 4.46 14.00
CA SER A 195 26.44 5.02 14.27
C SER A 195 25.77 4.17 15.35
N ASP A 196 24.76 4.72 16.01
CA ASP A 196 24.07 4.06 17.11
C ASP A 196 22.62 3.76 16.79
N PRO A 197 22.15 2.50 17.03
CA PRO A 197 20.73 2.21 16.94
C PRO A 197 19.94 2.94 18.02
N PRO A 198 18.60 3.11 17.87
CA PRO A 198 17.77 2.58 16.79
C PRO A 198 17.83 3.43 15.54
N TYR A 199 17.52 2.81 14.40
CA TYR A 199 17.50 3.48 13.09
C TYR A 199 16.08 3.71 12.67
N HIS A 200 15.70 4.98 12.55
CA HIS A 200 14.35 5.41 12.21
C HIS A 200 14.25 5.70 10.72
N HIS A 201 13.01 5.75 10.24
CA HIS A 201 12.74 6.12 8.85
C HIS A 201 13.45 7.41 8.50
N GLY A 202 14.17 7.41 7.38
CA GLY A 202 14.93 8.56 6.92
C GLY A 202 16.37 8.61 7.37
N ASP A 203 16.76 7.78 8.36
CA ASP A 203 18.16 7.73 8.81
C ASP A 203 19.02 7.06 7.74
N SER A 204 20.21 7.63 7.52
CA SER A 204 21.17 7.12 6.54
C SER A 204 22.48 6.74 7.20
N VAL A 205 23.13 5.72 6.64
CA VAL A 205 24.44 5.26 7.07
C VAL A 205 25.35 5.22 5.86
N GLU A 206 26.56 5.79 6.01
CA GLU A 206 27.54 5.87 4.93
C GLU A 206 28.52 4.69 5.03
N PHE A 207 28.86 4.12 3.87
CA PHE A 207 29.80 2.99 3.78
C PHE A 207 31.07 3.41 3.07
N HIS A 208 32.15 2.71 3.39
CA HIS A 208 33.45 2.87 2.74
C HIS A 208 34.00 1.49 2.41
N CYS A 209 34.68 1.39 1.27
CA CYS A 209 35.39 0.18 0.94
C CYS A 209 36.80 0.20 1.53
N THR A 210 37.34 -0.97 1.85
CA THR A 210 38.72 -1.08 2.36
C THR A 210 39.70 -0.70 1.26
N GLU A 211 40.97 -0.43 1.63
CA GLU A 211 42.02 -0.11 0.66
C GLU A 211 42.09 -1.19 -0.42
N THR A 212 42.37 -0.77 -1.63
CA THR A 212 42.46 -1.62 -2.82
C THR A 212 41.14 -2.09 -3.38
N PHE A 213 39.99 -1.67 -2.78
CA PHE A 213 38.66 -1.97 -3.30
C PHE A 213 37.97 -0.66 -3.73
N THR A 214 37.17 -0.78 -4.79
CA THR A 214 36.42 0.33 -5.37
C THR A 214 34.93 0.12 -5.15
N MET A 215 34.23 1.19 -4.70
CA MET A 215 32.80 1.10 -4.44
C MET A 215 31.99 1.27 -5.73
N ILE A 216 31.00 0.40 -5.91
CA ILE A 216 30.04 0.48 -6.99
C ILE A 216 28.65 0.62 -6.37
N GLY A 217 27.92 1.67 -6.78
CA GLY A 217 26.62 1.98 -6.24
C GLY A 217 26.66 3.16 -5.28
N ASP A 218 25.55 3.41 -4.63
CA ASP A 218 25.43 4.53 -3.68
C ASP A 218 26.20 4.25 -2.40
N ARG A 219 26.93 5.28 -1.95
CA ARG A 219 27.73 5.20 -0.73
C ARG A 219 26.88 5.03 0.52
N SER A 220 25.66 5.56 0.50
CA SER A 220 24.77 5.56 1.65
C SER A 220 23.59 4.61 1.47
N ILE A 221 23.19 3.98 2.57
CA ILE A 221 21.90 3.29 2.62
C ILE A 221 20.99 4.06 3.56
N THR A 222 19.70 3.99 3.31
CA THR A 222 18.69 4.74 4.06
C THR A 222 17.62 3.78 4.58
N CYS A 223 17.17 4.03 5.81
CA CYS A 223 16.09 3.26 6.38
C CYS A 223 14.77 3.77 5.82
N ILE A 224 14.05 2.90 5.10
CA ILE A 224 12.76 3.23 4.50
C ILE A 224 11.72 2.24 5.02
N SER A 225 10.82 2.72 5.88
CA SER A 225 9.70 1.94 6.43
C SER A 225 10.15 0.59 7.00
N GLY A 226 11.23 0.60 7.77
CA GLY A 226 11.73 -0.57 8.45
C GLY A 226 12.68 -1.44 7.65
N MET A 227 13.03 -1.04 6.43
CA MET A 227 13.94 -1.80 5.59
C MET A 227 15.07 -0.90 5.06
N TRP A 228 16.28 -1.46 5.01
CA TRP A 228 17.41 -0.75 4.45
C TRP A 228 17.36 -0.79 2.92
N THR A 229 17.77 0.30 2.28
CA THR A 229 17.93 0.34 0.83
C THR A 229 19.12 -0.54 0.44
N GLN A 230 19.31 -0.71 -0.88
CA GLN A 230 20.31 -1.63 -1.39
C GLN A 230 21.73 -1.21 -1.02
N LEU A 231 22.52 -2.19 -0.56
CA LEU A 231 23.93 -1.99 -0.24
C LEU A 231 24.75 -1.71 -1.49
N PRO A 232 25.81 -0.87 -1.37
CA PRO A 232 26.80 -0.82 -2.43
C PRO A 232 27.60 -2.10 -2.51
N LEU A 233 28.47 -2.19 -3.51
CA LEU A 233 29.34 -3.33 -3.73
C LEU A 233 30.79 -2.86 -3.72
N CYS A 234 31.67 -3.57 -3.01
CA CYS A 234 33.09 -3.27 -3.03
C CYS A 234 33.78 -4.31 -3.90
N VAL A 235 34.38 -3.87 -5.00
CA VAL A 235 35.07 -4.72 -5.96
C VAL A 235 36.55 -4.39 -5.96
N ALA A 236 37.41 -5.41 -5.97
CA ALA A 236 38.85 -5.18 -6.03
C ALA A 236 39.19 -4.29 -7.22
N THR A 237 39.98 -3.24 -6.97
CA THR A 237 40.29 -2.26 -8.00
C THR A 237 40.98 -2.87 -9.20
N ASP A 238 41.82 -3.88 -8.99
CA ASP A 238 42.50 -4.58 -10.09
C ASP A 238 41.59 -5.57 -10.84
N GLN A 239 40.38 -5.82 -10.32
CA GLN A 239 39.40 -6.71 -10.96
C GLN A 239 38.29 -5.93 -11.66
N LEU A 240 38.36 -4.60 -11.69
CA LEU A 240 37.36 -3.81 -12.38
C LEU A 240 37.41 -4.07 -13.88
N LYS A 241 36.25 -4.30 -14.45
CA LYS A 241 36.14 -4.57 -15.89
C LYS A 241 36.02 -3.27 -16.68
N LYS A 242 36.65 -3.28 -17.87
CA LYS A 242 36.55 -2.16 -18.80
C LYS A 242 35.27 -2.31 -19.63
N CYS A 243 34.70 -1.20 -20.04
CA CYS A 243 33.54 -1.18 -20.91
C CYS A 243 34.00 -1.22 -22.38
N GLN A 244 33.30 -1.98 -23.19
CA GLN A 244 33.52 -1.96 -24.63
C GLN A 244 32.89 -0.71 -25.22
N ALA A 245 33.43 -0.23 -26.34
CA ALA A 245 32.85 0.95 -26.99
C ALA A 245 31.37 0.71 -27.27
N PRO A 246 30.50 1.69 -26.97
CA PRO A 246 29.08 1.49 -27.19
C PRO A 246 28.76 1.28 -28.67
N ARG A 247 27.92 0.30 -28.95
CA ARG A 247 27.44 0.07 -30.30
C ARG A 247 26.23 0.95 -30.55
N LEU A 248 26.47 2.06 -31.21
CA LEU A 248 25.41 2.93 -31.65
C LEU A 248 25.15 2.67 -33.13
N THR A 249 23.86 2.70 -33.51
CA THR A 249 23.52 2.48 -34.91
C THR A 249 24.09 3.60 -35.79
N ALA A 250 24.18 3.36 -37.08
CA ALA A 250 24.73 4.35 -38.01
C ALA A 250 24.02 5.67 -38.00
N ASN A 251 22.75 5.68 -37.55
CA ASN A 251 21.95 6.89 -37.49
C ASN A 251 22.00 7.60 -36.13
N GLU A 252 22.75 7.09 -35.16
CA GLU A 252 22.68 7.60 -33.79
C GLU A 252 23.78 8.56 -33.40
N ALA A 253 25.04 8.18 -33.59
CA ALA A 253 26.14 9.06 -33.18
C ALA A 253 27.43 8.65 -33.88
N ASN A 254 28.41 9.58 -33.87
CA ASN A 254 29.75 9.27 -34.37
C ASN A 254 30.44 8.32 -33.43
N GLN A 255 31.05 7.29 -33.99
CA GLN A 255 31.76 6.30 -33.20
C GLN A 255 33.09 6.84 -32.71
N SER A 256 33.45 6.47 -31.47
CA SER A 256 34.73 6.80 -30.89
C SER A 256 35.83 5.90 -31.49
N ASP A 257 37.04 6.43 -31.56
CA ASP A 257 38.19 5.68 -32.02
C ASP A 257 38.70 4.69 -30.98
N LYS A 258 38.28 4.81 -29.71
CA LYS A 258 38.70 3.90 -28.66
C LYS A 258 37.81 2.66 -28.60
N ASN A 259 38.40 1.50 -28.36
CA ASN A 259 37.67 0.24 -28.26
C ASN A 259 37.28 -0.11 -26.82
N GLU A 260 38.00 0.44 -25.83
CA GLU A 260 37.76 0.16 -24.41
C GLU A 260 37.82 1.41 -23.58
N TYR A 261 37.05 1.44 -22.50
CA TYR A 261 36.98 2.57 -21.56
C TYR A 261 37.08 2.05 -20.12
N ASN A 262 37.80 2.81 -19.30
CA ASN A 262 37.99 2.46 -17.90
C ASN A 262 36.73 2.73 -17.09
N HIS A 263 36.65 2.09 -15.92
CA HIS A 263 35.60 2.33 -14.96
C HIS A 263 35.50 3.82 -14.63
N ASN A 264 34.29 4.34 -14.50
CA ASN A 264 33.97 5.76 -14.24
C ASN A 264 34.18 6.68 -15.42
N PHE A 265 34.56 6.18 -16.60
CA PHE A 265 34.67 7.04 -17.76
C PHE A 265 33.29 7.59 -18.14
N ASN A 266 33.22 8.92 -18.30
CA ASN A 266 31.99 9.61 -18.71
C ASN A 266 31.99 9.75 -20.23
N PHE A 267 31.18 8.94 -20.89
CA PHE A 267 31.07 8.93 -22.33
C PHE A 267 29.96 9.89 -22.76
N SER A 268 30.33 10.90 -23.57
CA SER A 268 29.38 11.85 -24.14
C SER A 268 29.19 11.58 -25.61
N TYR A 269 27.95 11.56 -26.07
CA TYR A 269 27.65 11.29 -27.46
C TYR A 269 26.51 12.16 -27.96
N PRO A 270 26.61 12.73 -29.16
CA PRO A 270 25.51 13.49 -29.76
C PRO A 270 24.57 12.55 -30.51
N CYS A 271 23.28 12.87 -30.48
CA CYS A 271 22.29 12.17 -31.31
C CYS A 271 21.94 13.06 -32.49
N ARG A 272 21.71 12.44 -33.65
CA ARG A 272 21.40 13.19 -34.87
C ARG A 272 20.12 14.00 -34.67
N GLY A 273 20.21 15.27 -35.04
CA GLY A 273 19.09 16.21 -34.98
C GLY A 273 18.85 16.83 -33.62
N LYS A 274 19.75 16.59 -32.65
CA LYS A 274 19.64 17.18 -31.32
C LYS A 274 20.90 17.92 -30.94
N LEU A 275 20.75 19.09 -30.33
CA LEU A 275 21.86 19.91 -29.90
C LEU A 275 22.47 19.43 -28.59
N GLU A 276 21.70 18.76 -27.76
CA GLU A 276 22.16 18.26 -26.46
C GLU A 276 22.91 16.95 -26.60
N GLN A 277 24.02 16.84 -25.87
CA GLN A 277 24.76 15.58 -25.80
C GLN A 277 24.23 14.74 -24.64
N LYS A 278 24.11 13.43 -24.91
CA LYS A 278 23.76 12.48 -23.88
C LYS A 278 25.02 11.93 -23.22
N HIS A 279 24.89 11.52 -21.97
CA HIS A 279 26.01 11.00 -21.18
C HIS A 279 25.71 9.60 -20.66
N SER A 280 26.78 8.81 -20.58
CA SER A 280 26.72 7.47 -20.00
C SER A 280 28.03 7.24 -19.27
N ILE A 281 27.97 6.53 -18.13
CA ILE A 281 29.15 6.27 -17.31
C ILE A 281 29.45 4.79 -17.31
N CYS A 282 30.74 4.44 -17.50
CA CYS A 282 31.18 3.04 -17.44
C CYS A 282 31.21 2.60 -15.97
N VAL A 283 30.45 1.55 -15.64
CA VAL A 283 30.39 1.00 -14.31
C VAL A 283 30.71 -0.50 -14.38
N ASN A 284 31.97 -0.85 -14.11
CA ASN A 284 32.45 -2.21 -14.04
C ASN A 284 32.00 -3.07 -15.23
N GLY A 285 32.27 -2.57 -16.44
CA GLY A 285 31.98 -3.30 -17.68
C GLY A 285 30.62 -3.05 -18.29
N ARG A 286 29.79 -2.23 -17.67
CA ARG A 286 28.45 -1.92 -18.16
C ARG A 286 28.26 -0.40 -18.25
N TRP A 287 27.57 0.03 -19.29
CA TRP A 287 27.22 1.45 -19.45
C TRP A 287 25.93 1.75 -18.71
N ASP A 288 25.93 2.81 -17.91
CA ASP A 288 24.78 3.24 -17.11
C ASP A 288 24.54 4.74 -17.31
N PRO A 289 23.43 5.15 -17.90
CA PRO A 289 22.44 4.35 -18.65
C PRO A 289 22.99 3.83 -19.97
N GLU A 290 22.39 2.77 -20.50
CA GLU A 290 22.85 2.20 -21.77
C GLU A 290 22.73 3.25 -22.89
N PRO A 291 23.82 3.51 -23.66
CA PRO A 291 23.76 4.54 -24.69
C PRO A 291 22.78 4.21 -25.80
N THR A 292 21.87 5.12 -26.07
CA THR A 292 20.89 4.97 -27.16
C THR A 292 20.40 6.35 -27.56
N CYS A 293 20.11 6.51 -28.84
CA CYS A 293 19.48 7.72 -29.37
C CYS A 293 18.01 7.49 -29.73
N THR A 294 17.50 6.26 -29.53
CA THR A 294 16.09 6.00 -29.75
C THR A 294 15.28 6.75 -28.71
N LYS A 295 14.18 7.37 -29.17
CA LYS A 295 13.22 8.00 -28.26
C LYS A 295 12.59 6.90 -27.41
N VAL A 296 12.96 6.85 -26.15
CA VAL A 296 12.20 6.03 -25.19
C VAL A 296 10.86 6.71 -25.05
N GLU A 297 9.79 6.04 -25.49
CA GLU A 297 8.45 6.56 -25.28
C GLU A 297 8.20 6.61 -23.77
N ILE A 298 8.21 7.82 -23.23
CA ILE A 298 7.89 7.99 -21.81
C ILE A 298 6.39 7.93 -21.69
N ASN A 299 5.89 6.83 -21.13
CA ASN A 299 4.48 6.66 -20.87
C ASN A 299 4.15 7.30 -19.53
N PHE A 300 3.34 8.37 -19.57
CA PHE A 300 2.86 9.00 -18.36
C PHE A 300 1.54 8.38 -17.96
N CYS A 301 1.38 8.17 -16.66
CA CYS A 301 0.09 7.76 -16.12
C CYS A 301 -0.80 8.97 -15.95
N PRO A 302 -2.12 8.83 -16.07
CA PRO A 302 -3.02 9.91 -15.71
C PRO A 302 -2.86 10.26 -14.23
N PRO A 303 -3.45 11.35 -13.76
CA PRO A 303 -3.35 11.67 -12.32
C PRO A 303 -3.84 10.50 -11.47
N PRO A 304 -3.28 10.34 -10.26
CA PRO A 304 -3.67 9.21 -9.41
C PRO A 304 -5.17 9.17 -9.16
N PRO A 305 -5.75 7.98 -9.03
CA PRO A 305 -7.20 7.86 -8.84
C PRO A 305 -7.63 8.28 -7.44
N GLN A 306 -8.88 8.70 -7.30
CA GLN A 306 -9.50 8.89 -5.99
C GLN A 306 -10.09 7.54 -5.55
N ILE A 307 -9.33 6.80 -4.78
CA ILE A 307 -9.75 5.48 -4.32
C ILE A 307 -10.90 5.66 -3.33
N PRO A 308 -12.00 4.88 -3.47
CA PRO A 308 -13.13 5.02 -2.55
C PRO A 308 -12.71 4.86 -1.09
N ASN A 309 -13.15 5.77 -0.24
CA ASN A 309 -12.87 5.79 1.19
C ASN A 309 -11.39 6.03 1.54
N ALA A 310 -10.61 6.51 0.58
CA ALA A 310 -9.26 7.00 0.83
C ALA A 310 -9.30 8.50 1.08
N GLU A 311 -8.30 9.01 1.79
CA GLU A 311 -8.13 10.44 1.96
C GLU A 311 -8.01 11.11 0.59
N ASP A 312 -8.36 12.39 0.52
CA ASP A 312 -8.43 13.11 -0.76
C ASP A 312 -7.10 12.99 -1.53
N MET A 313 -7.18 12.43 -2.73
CA MET A 313 -6.03 12.25 -3.62
C MET A 313 -6.16 13.07 -4.90
N LYS A 314 -7.12 13.96 -4.96
CA LYS A 314 -7.40 14.73 -6.17
C LYS A 314 -6.21 15.59 -6.59
N THR A 315 -5.77 15.37 -7.82
CA THR A 315 -4.70 16.13 -8.45
C THR A 315 -4.89 16.00 -9.96
N THR A 316 -4.27 16.90 -10.72
CA THR A 316 -4.31 16.80 -12.18
C THR A 316 -2.92 16.52 -12.75
N VAL A 317 -1.94 16.25 -11.89
CA VAL A 317 -0.55 16.04 -12.29
C VAL A 317 -0.36 14.62 -12.81
N LYS A 318 0.33 14.50 -13.93
CA LYS A 318 0.71 13.20 -14.49
C LYS A 318 1.95 12.66 -13.77
N TYR A 319 2.08 11.35 -13.73
CA TYR A 319 3.22 10.67 -13.12
C TYR A 319 3.94 9.83 -14.16
N GLN A 320 5.27 9.72 -14.00
CA GLN A 320 6.11 8.96 -14.91
C GLN A 320 6.10 7.48 -14.57
N ASP A 321 6.48 6.66 -15.57
CA ASP A 321 6.61 5.22 -15.38
C ASP A 321 7.50 4.91 -14.18
N GLY A 322 7.06 3.99 -13.33
CA GLY A 322 7.79 3.58 -12.14
C GLY A 322 7.50 4.38 -10.88
N GLN A 323 6.86 5.54 -11.00
CA GLN A 323 6.55 6.34 -9.82
C GLN A 323 5.45 5.69 -8.98
N LYS A 324 5.55 5.86 -7.67
CA LYS A 324 4.61 5.28 -6.71
C LYS A 324 3.95 6.36 -5.89
N VAL A 325 2.71 6.10 -5.48
CA VAL A 325 1.96 6.99 -4.60
C VAL A 325 1.42 6.17 -3.44
N SER A 326 1.73 6.57 -2.22
CA SER A 326 1.20 5.92 -1.02
C SER A 326 -0.25 6.34 -0.80
N VAL A 327 -1.08 5.38 -0.43
CA VAL A 327 -2.50 5.60 -0.22
C VAL A 327 -2.81 5.58 1.28
N LEU A 328 -3.62 6.54 1.73
CA LEU A 328 -4.07 6.62 3.12
C LEU A 328 -5.58 6.51 3.14
N CYS A 329 -6.10 5.50 3.83
CA CYS A 329 -7.54 5.33 3.99
C CYS A 329 -8.09 6.31 5.03
N LYS A 330 -9.35 6.67 4.89
CA LYS A 330 -10.04 7.53 5.88
C LYS A 330 -10.11 6.83 7.23
N GLU A 331 -10.35 7.61 8.27
CA GLU A 331 -10.55 7.07 9.62
C GLU A 331 -11.63 5.99 9.59
N ASN A 332 -11.41 4.92 10.33
CA ASN A 332 -12.29 3.73 10.40
C ASN A 332 -12.25 2.85 9.15
N TYR A 333 -11.27 3.05 8.28
CA TYR A 333 -11.04 2.18 7.12
C TYR A 333 -9.64 1.59 7.17
N LEU A 334 -9.51 0.35 6.72
CA LEU A 334 -8.25 -0.39 6.71
C LEU A 334 -7.82 -0.62 5.26
N ILE A 335 -6.54 -0.36 4.99
CA ILE A 335 -6.01 -0.59 3.64
C ILE A 335 -5.73 -2.07 3.42
N LYS A 336 -6.14 -2.60 2.26
CA LYS A 336 -5.90 -4.01 1.88
C LYS A 336 -5.24 -4.11 0.51
N GLU A 337 -4.45 -5.14 0.34
CA GLU A 337 -3.76 -5.57 -0.87
C GLU A 337 -2.44 -4.85 -1.11
N ALA A 338 -2.42 -3.53 -1.11
CA ALA A 338 -1.19 -2.77 -1.34
C ALA A 338 -1.27 -1.46 -0.57
N GLU A 339 -0.11 -0.95 -0.18
CA GLU A 339 -0.05 0.37 0.47
C GLU A 339 0.22 1.47 -0.54
N GLU A 340 0.68 1.11 -1.74
CA GLU A 340 1.05 2.06 -2.78
C GLU A 340 0.47 1.65 -4.12
N ILE A 341 0.16 2.65 -4.95
CA ILE A 341 -0.16 2.42 -6.35
C ILE A 341 1.09 2.71 -7.17
N VAL A 342 1.26 2.00 -8.28
CA VAL A 342 2.46 2.07 -9.11
C VAL A 342 2.06 2.43 -10.54
N CYS A 343 2.79 3.38 -11.14
CA CYS A 343 2.61 3.74 -12.54
C CYS A 343 3.44 2.81 -13.41
N ARG A 344 2.80 2.04 -14.29
CA ARG A 344 3.49 1.16 -15.23
C ARG A 344 2.77 1.17 -16.58
N ASN A 345 3.53 1.39 -17.65
CA ASN A 345 3.02 1.39 -19.03
C ASN A 345 1.83 2.33 -19.22
N GLY A 346 1.89 3.49 -18.56
CA GLY A 346 0.85 4.50 -18.68
C GLY A 346 -0.40 4.26 -17.87
N ARG A 347 -0.42 3.22 -17.04
CA ARG A 347 -1.59 2.86 -16.23
C ARG A 347 -1.21 2.64 -14.78
N TRP A 348 -2.09 3.04 -13.87
CA TRP A 348 -1.91 2.78 -12.45
C TRP A 348 -2.25 1.34 -12.14
N GLN A 349 -1.41 0.67 -11.37
CA GLN A 349 -1.57 -0.72 -10.97
C GLN A 349 -1.45 -0.86 -9.46
N SER A 350 -1.81 -2.04 -8.97
CA SER A 350 -1.78 -2.36 -7.54
C SER A 350 -2.74 -1.48 -6.74
N ILE A 351 -3.96 -1.32 -7.26
CA ILE A 351 -4.97 -0.45 -6.64
C ILE A 351 -5.44 -1.09 -5.33
N PRO A 352 -5.20 -0.46 -4.19
CA PRO A 352 -5.66 -1.02 -2.91
C PRO A 352 -7.14 -0.75 -2.67
N HIS A 353 -7.67 -1.36 -1.61
CA HIS A 353 -9.03 -1.16 -1.16
C HIS A 353 -9.01 -0.61 0.25
N CYS A 354 -9.87 0.37 0.51
CA CYS A 354 -10.10 0.86 1.86
C CYS A 354 -11.39 0.22 2.37
N ILE A 355 -11.24 -0.74 3.29
CA ILE A 355 -12.33 -1.55 3.80
C ILE A 355 -12.71 -1.07 5.19
N GLU A 356 -14.03 -0.95 5.43
CA GLU A 356 -14.53 -0.51 6.73
C GLU A 356 -14.07 -1.47 7.83
N LYS A 357 -13.53 -0.91 8.91
CA LYS A 357 -13.16 -1.67 10.08
C LYS A 357 -14.41 -2.17 10.78
N LEU A 358 -14.50 -3.49 10.99
CA LEU A 358 -15.66 -4.10 11.62
C LEU A 358 -15.41 -4.32 13.10
N SER A 359 -16.44 -4.04 13.92
CA SER A 359 -16.39 -4.27 15.37
C SER A 359 -16.60 -5.73 15.69
N CYS A 360 -16.05 -6.21 16.81
CA CYS A 360 -16.21 -7.56 17.29
C CYS A 360 -17.33 -7.62 18.32
N SER A 361 -18.01 -8.77 18.39
CA SER A 361 -19.01 -9.06 19.41
C SER A 361 -18.30 -9.48 20.71
N GLN A 362 -19.04 -10.07 21.64
CA GLN A 362 -18.47 -10.53 22.90
C GLN A 362 -17.31 -11.48 22.68
N PRO A 363 -16.22 -11.33 23.44
CA PRO A 363 -15.09 -12.26 23.31
C PRO A 363 -15.50 -13.68 23.73
N PRO A 364 -14.84 -14.71 23.19
CA PRO A 364 -15.21 -16.08 23.53
C PRO A 364 -14.93 -16.41 24.98
N ASP A 365 -15.85 -17.19 25.58
CA ASP A 365 -15.65 -17.70 26.94
C ASP A 365 -14.65 -18.87 26.89
N ILE A 366 -13.80 -18.94 27.91
CA ILE A 366 -12.89 -20.07 28.07
C ILE A 366 -13.12 -20.72 29.43
N ASP A 367 -12.87 -22.02 29.49
CA ASP A 367 -13.00 -22.77 30.75
C ASP A 367 -11.91 -22.32 31.71
N HIS A 368 -12.28 -22.04 32.97
CA HIS A 368 -11.36 -21.66 34.02
C HIS A 368 -10.61 -20.34 33.75
N GLY A 369 -11.25 -19.46 32.96
CA GLY A 369 -10.68 -18.16 32.68
C GLY A 369 -11.77 -17.10 32.46
N ARG A 370 -11.36 -15.85 32.56
CA ARG A 370 -12.25 -14.72 32.36
C ARG A 370 -11.48 -13.54 31.81
N ILE A 371 -12.20 -12.59 31.23
CA ILE A 371 -11.57 -11.37 30.72
C ILE A 371 -11.13 -10.52 31.89
N SER A 372 -9.88 -10.03 31.81
CA SER A 372 -9.32 -9.14 32.85
C SER A 372 -10.12 -7.85 32.89
N PRO A 373 -10.52 -7.38 34.10
CA PRO A 373 -11.25 -6.10 34.19
C PRO A 373 -10.33 -4.95 33.77
N SER A 374 -10.86 -4.05 32.93
CA SER A 374 -10.07 -2.90 32.47
C SER A 374 -9.83 -1.94 33.63
N ARG A 375 -8.66 -1.27 33.57
CA ARG A 375 -8.23 -0.39 34.66
C ARG A 375 -8.97 0.95 34.71
N SER A 376 -9.67 1.31 33.65
CA SER A 376 -10.38 2.59 33.60
C SER A 376 -11.89 2.40 33.78
N SER A 377 -12.48 3.22 34.63
CA SER A 377 -13.93 3.17 34.88
C SER A 377 -14.76 3.59 33.69
N GLU A 378 -14.20 4.39 32.80
CA GLU A 378 -14.89 4.81 31.60
C GLU A 378 -15.00 3.68 30.57
N GLU A 379 -13.95 2.88 30.43
CA GLU A 379 -13.98 1.72 29.54
C GLU A 379 -14.96 0.65 29.99
N ARG A 380 -15.19 0.55 31.30
CA ARG A 380 -16.16 -0.39 31.85
C ARG A 380 -17.59 -0.06 31.44
N LYS A 381 -17.95 1.22 31.44
CA LYS A 381 -19.30 1.64 31.06
C LYS A 381 -19.57 1.37 29.58
N GLU A 382 -18.58 1.67 28.74
CA GLU A 382 -18.69 1.42 27.30
C GLU A 382 -18.75 -0.09 26.98
N ALA A 383 -18.00 -0.90 27.71
CA ALA A 383 -17.98 -2.35 27.50
C ALA A 383 -19.31 -3.01 27.92
N ILE A 384 -19.99 -2.47 28.93
CA ILE A 384 -21.28 -3.01 29.37
C ILE A 384 -22.40 -2.63 28.42
N GLU A 385 -22.34 -1.42 27.86
CA GLU A 385 -23.33 -0.95 26.88
C GLU A 385 -23.05 -1.40 25.46
N UNK A 386 -22.02 -1.51 25.09
CA UNK A 386 -21.75 -1.78 23.96
C UNK A 386 -21.49 -3.09 23.85
N ARG A 387 -22.05 -3.78 23.64
CA ARG A 387 -21.89 -5.18 23.31
C ARG A 387 -20.90 -5.40 22.16
N GLN A 388 -20.23 -4.37 21.74
CA GLN A 388 -19.28 -4.44 20.62
C GLN A 388 -17.97 -3.77 21.00
N TYR A 389 -16.88 -4.34 20.45
CA TYR A 389 -15.52 -3.87 20.65
C TYR A 389 -14.96 -3.40 19.31
N ALA A 390 -14.33 -2.23 19.33
CA ALA A 390 -13.76 -1.65 18.10
C ALA A 390 -12.62 -2.49 17.55
N HIS A 391 -12.41 -2.40 16.23
CA HIS A 391 -11.26 -3.02 15.58
C HIS A 391 -9.97 -2.57 16.26
N GLY A 392 -9.08 -3.50 16.56
CA GLY A 392 -7.82 -3.23 17.23
C GLY A 392 -7.87 -3.34 18.74
N THR A 393 -9.05 -3.50 19.33
CA THR A 393 -9.19 -3.65 20.78
C THR A 393 -8.48 -4.89 21.24
N LYS A 394 -7.68 -4.77 22.31
CA LYS A 394 -6.96 -5.87 22.92
C LYS A 394 -7.51 -6.15 24.31
N LEU A 395 -7.77 -7.41 24.58
CA LEU A 395 -8.29 -7.87 25.87
C LEU A 395 -7.38 -9.00 26.38
N ASN A 396 -7.25 -9.06 27.71
CA ASN A 396 -6.44 -10.09 28.33
C ASN A 396 -7.33 -11.02 29.13
N TYR A 397 -6.99 -12.32 29.12
CA TYR A 397 -7.66 -13.32 29.95
C TYR A 397 -6.87 -13.53 31.23
N ILE A 398 -7.59 -13.80 32.29
CA ILE A 398 -7.01 -14.23 33.56
C ILE A 398 -7.53 -15.61 33.88
N CYS A 399 -6.61 -16.56 34.12
CA CYS A 399 -6.99 -17.91 34.52
C CYS A 399 -7.33 -17.98 36.01
N GLU A 400 -8.21 -18.88 36.36
CA GLU A 400 -8.55 -19.15 37.76
C GLU A 400 -7.36 -19.72 38.51
N ASP A 401 -7.40 -19.63 39.82
CA ASP A 401 -6.32 -20.19 40.66
C ASP A 401 -6.12 -21.66 40.36
N GLY A 402 -4.88 -22.08 40.18
CA GLY A 402 -4.51 -23.44 39.83
C GLY A 402 -4.42 -23.67 38.34
N PHE A 403 -4.69 -22.66 37.52
CA PHE A 403 -4.61 -22.77 36.07
C PHE A 403 -3.68 -21.71 35.53
N THR A 404 -3.07 -22.02 34.40
CA THR A 404 -2.18 -21.09 33.71
C THR A 404 -2.52 -21.05 32.22
N ALA A 405 -2.30 -19.92 31.60
CA ALA A 405 -2.57 -19.76 30.17
C ALA A 405 -1.62 -20.64 29.35
N SER A 406 -2.17 -21.41 28.43
CA SER A 406 -1.37 -22.29 27.57
C SER A 406 -0.55 -21.52 26.54
N GLU A 407 -1.00 -20.34 26.19
CA GLU A 407 -0.36 -19.46 25.20
C GLU A 407 -0.50 -18.02 25.68
N GLU A 408 -0.26 -17.07 24.78
CA GLU A 408 -0.43 -15.65 25.13
C GLU A 408 -1.86 -15.40 25.62
N ASP A 409 -1.99 -14.65 26.69
CA ASP A 409 -3.27 -14.37 27.33
C ASP A 409 -4.02 -13.21 26.70
N GLU A 410 -3.47 -12.59 25.64
CA GLU A 410 -4.07 -11.46 24.96
C GLU A 410 -4.78 -11.89 23.68
N ILE A 411 -5.98 -11.35 23.46
CA ILE A 411 -6.67 -11.49 22.18
C ILE A 411 -6.89 -10.11 21.57
N THR A 412 -6.95 -10.06 20.24
CA THR A 412 -7.11 -8.83 19.49
C THR A 412 -8.32 -8.93 18.56
N CYS A 413 -9.12 -7.86 18.53
CA CYS A 413 -10.23 -7.76 17.58
C CYS A 413 -9.69 -7.31 16.22
N TYR A 414 -9.88 -8.17 15.21
CA TYR A 414 -9.48 -7.83 13.85
C TYR A 414 -10.62 -8.12 12.88
N MET A 415 -11.16 -7.08 12.27
CA MET A 415 -12.19 -7.16 11.22
C MET A 415 -13.36 -8.05 11.62
N GLY A 416 -13.90 -7.83 12.83
CA GLY A 416 -15.09 -8.51 13.32
C GLY A 416 -14.83 -9.87 13.96
N LYS A 417 -13.57 -10.30 14.04
CA LYS A 417 -13.21 -11.59 14.62
C LYS A 417 -12.14 -11.44 15.69
N TRP A 418 -12.28 -12.20 16.76
CA TRP A 418 -11.24 -12.26 17.79
C TRP A 418 -10.16 -13.25 17.41
N SER A 419 -8.91 -12.94 17.74
CA SER A 419 -7.82 -13.91 17.60
C SER A 419 -8.11 -15.10 18.51
N PRO A 420 -7.48 -16.29 18.28
CA PRO A 420 -7.77 -17.47 19.08
C PRO A 420 -7.51 -17.24 20.58
N PRO A 421 -8.47 -17.61 21.47
CA PRO A 421 -8.27 -17.44 22.91
C PRO A 421 -7.33 -18.50 23.48
N PRO A 422 -6.69 -18.23 24.63
CA PRO A 422 -5.87 -19.23 25.31
C PRO A 422 -6.72 -20.26 26.02
N UNK A 423 -6.33 -21.10 26.49
CA UNK A 423 -6.86 -21.99 27.19
C UNK A 423 -6.25 -21.91 28.44
N CYS A 424 -6.90 -22.10 29.44
CA CYS A 424 -6.38 -22.17 30.81
C CYS A 424 -6.25 -23.63 31.22
N VAL A 425 -5.03 -24.07 31.36
CA VAL A 425 -4.73 -25.47 31.66
C VAL A 425 -4.26 -25.63 33.11
N GLY A 426 -4.63 -26.76 33.73
CA GLY A 426 -4.22 -27.02 35.11
C GLY A 426 -2.71 -27.12 35.26
N LEU A 427 -2.19 -26.60 36.36
CA LEU A 427 -0.78 -26.64 36.65
C LEU A 427 -0.35 -28.09 36.91
N PRO A 428 0.73 -28.57 36.28
CA PRO A 428 1.17 -29.94 36.51
C PRO A 428 1.83 -30.08 37.91
N CYS A 429 1.59 -31.21 38.57
CA CYS A 429 2.16 -31.51 39.87
C CYS A 429 2.84 -32.86 39.85
N GLU A 430 3.93 -32.96 40.54
CA GLU A 430 4.62 -34.24 40.77
C GLU A 430 4.40 -34.64 42.22
N GLY A 431 3.55 -35.62 42.45
CA GLY A 431 3.24 -36.14 43.79
C GLY A 431 2.16 -35.32 44.50
N ILE A 432 1.97 -35.59 45.76
CA ILE A 432 1.02 -34.91 46.62
C ILE A 432 1.75 -33.85 47.45
N PHE A 433 1.55 -32.57 47.13
CA PHE A 433 2.16 -31.47 47.85
C PHE A 433 1.13 -30.41 48.16
N TYR A 434 1.23 -29.84 49.35
CA TYR A 434 0.45 -28.69 49.74
C TYR A 434 1.32 -27.46 49.48
N PHE A 435 0.93 -26.68 48.48
CA PHE A 435 1.70 -25.50 48.11
C PHE A 435 0.78 -24.33 47.92
N LEU A 436 0.94 -23.29 48.72
CA LEU A 436 0.18 -22.02 48.59
C LEU A 436 -1.32 -22.21 48.43
N ASN A 437 -1.93 -23.02 49.30
CA ASN A 437 -3.38 -23.31 49.31
C ASN A 437 -3.89 -24.09 48.09
N PHE A 438 -3.03 -24.86 47.44
CA PHE A 438 -3.38 -25.79 46.38
C PHE A 438 -3.14 -27.22 46.81
N LEU A 439 -4.04 -28.11 46.40
CA LEU A 439 -3.89 -29.53 46.57
C LEU A 439 -3.62 -30.16 45.19
N CYS A 440 -2.49 -30.85 45.09
CA CYS A 440 -2.11 -31.49 43.83
C CYS A 440 -2.57 -32.96 43.83
N PHE A 441 -3.34 -33.35 42.83
CA PHE A 441 -3.82 -34.70 42.68
C PHE A 441 -3.51 -35.21 41.27
N GLU A 442 -2.68 -36.26 41.24
CA GLU A 442 -2.18 -36.93 40.04
C GLU A 442 -1.37 -36.03 39.10
N LYS A 443 -1.93 -35.13 38.38
CA LYS A 443 -1.19 -34.28 37.44
C LYS A 443 -1.59 -32.80 37.48
N TYR A 444 -2.57 -32.45 38.28
CA TYR A 444 -3.13 -31.12 38.30
C TYR A 444 -3.26 -30.56 39.70
N CYS A 445 -3.03 -29.26 39.85
CA CYS A 445 -3.20 -28.57 41.11
C CYS A 445 -4.59 -27.97 41.19
N ILE A 446 -5.33 -28.25 42.25
CA ILE A 446 -6.69 -27.78 42.46
C ILE A 446 -6.75 -26.91 43.70
N PRO A 447 -7.40 -25.72 43.68
CA PRO A 447 -7.58 -24.93 44.87
C PRO A 447 -8.31 -25.66 45.97
N ASN A 448 -7.88 -25.45 47.23
CA ASN A 448 -8.38 -26.21 48.39
C ASN A 448 -9.85 -26.04 48.70
N GLY A 449 -10.58 -25.15 48.07
CA GLY A 449 -12.00 -24.92 48.32
C GLY A 449 -12.97 -25.70 47.45
N VAL A 450 -12.48 -26.48 46.46
CA VAL A 450 -13.32 -27.07 45.40
C VAL A 450 -13.57 -28.55 45.61
N LEU A 451 -13.04 -29.14 46.69
CA LEU A 451 -13.00 -30.60 46.85
C LEU A 451 -14.22 -31.29 47.41
N SER A 452 -15.34 -30.61 47.66
CA SER A 452 -16.46 -31.28 48.27
C SER A 452 -17.50 -31.87 47.32
N HIS A 453 -17.40 -31.59 46.01
CA HIS A 453 -18.43 -32.06 45.08
C HIS A 453 -17.97 -32.65 43.75
N GLU A 454 -16.67 -32.72 43.49
CA GLU A 454 -16.20 -33.17 42.16
C GLU A 454 -15.31 -34.42 42.15
N LEU A 455 -15.01 -35.01 43.31
CA LEU A 455 -14.18 -36.20 43.35
C LEU A 455 -14.89 -37.47 42.82
N ASP A 456 -16.20 -37.45 42.65
CA ASP A 456 -16.94 -38.58 42.12
C ASP A 456 -17.04 -38.62 40.60
N SER A 457 -16.45 -37.68 39.89
CA SER A 457 -16.60 -37.60 38.43
C SER A 457 -15.31 -37.78 37.60
N TYR A 458 -14.19 -38.12 38.27
CA TYR A 458 -12.96 -38.47 37.54
C TYR A 458 -12.65 -39.94 37.67
N PRO A 459 -12.36 -40.72 36.58
CA PRO A 459 -12.04 -42.13 36.63
C PRO A 459 -10.69 -42.44 37.26
#